data_d4de4f53cc454e3350f66e723ae34249
#
_entry.id   d4de4f53cc454e3350f66e723ae34249
#
_cell.length_a   1.000
_cell.length_b   1.000
_cell.length_c   1.000
_cell.angle_alpha   90.00
_cell.angle_beta   90.00
_cell.angle_gamma   90.00
#
_symmetry.space_group_name_H-M   'P 1'
#
loop_
_entity.id
_entity.type
_entity.pdbx_description
1 polymer ?
#
loop_
_entity_poly.entity_id
_entity_poly.type
_entity_poly.pdbx_seq_one_letter_code
_entity_poly.pdbx_strand_id
1 'polypeptide(L)'
;RVTRVTKGGKQMSFRACIVVGDHKGRVGEGTGKGKDVQMAMEKAVRLAKKHVVRINLAGVTIPHRIEARYKATRVIIKPAPPGSGLICGGAVRTVLALAGVESASSKKFGGKNKITTVRATIEALKQLRPARQAAPPVA
;
A
#
# COMPACT_ATOMS: atom_id res chain seq x y z
N ARG A 1 3.17 -13.91 -13.72
CA ARG A 1 4.07 -14.99 -14.13
C ARG A 1 5.45 -14.43 -14.44
N VAL A 2 6.50 -15.06 -13.92
CA VAL A 2 7.90 -14.71 -14.19
C VAL A 2 8.59 -15.88 -14.89
N THR A 3 9.49 -15.59 -15.81
CA THR A 3 10.11 -16.59 -16.67
C THR A 3 11.63 -16.44 -16.62
N ARG A 4 12.33 -17.57 -16.48
CA ARG A 4 13.78 -17.66 -16.63
C ARG A 4 14.10 -18.50 -17.85
N VAL A 5 14.93 -18.00 -18.74
CA VAL A 5 15.41 -18.72 -19.92
C VAL A 5 16.68 -19.49 -19.56
N THR A 6 16.70 -20.78 -19.88
CA THR A 6 17.83 -21.69 -19.70
C THR A 6 18.16 -22.42 -21.01
N LYS A 7 19.27 -23.16 -21.08
CA LYS A 7 19.62 -23.98 -22.27
C LYS A 7 18.53 -24.98 -22.67
N GLY A 8 17.80 -25.54 -21.68
CA GLY A 8 16.73 -26.52 -21.90
C GLY A 8 15.35 -25.92 -22.14
N GLY A 9 15.22 -24.61 -22.26
CA GLY A 9 13.94 -23.91 -22.48
C GLY A 9 13.65 -22.84 -21.45
N LYS A 10 12.35 -22.54 -21.24
CA LYS A 10 11.88 -21.51 -20.32
C LYS A 10 11.38 -22.15 -19.04
N GLN A 11 11.94 -21.77 -17.91
CA GLN A 11 11.40 -22.13 -16.60
C GLN A 11 10.47 -21.02 -16.13
N MET A 12 9.19 -21.36 -15.94
CA MET A 12 8.16 -20.42 -15.49
C MET A 12 7.92 -20.58 -13.99
N SER A 13 7.69 -19.48 -13.34
CA SER A 13 7.24 -19.43 -11.94
C SER A 13 6.28 -18.25 -11.75
N PHE A 14 5.63 -18.20 -10.58
CA PHE A 14 4.70 -17.14 -10.24
C PHE A 14 5.24 -16.27 -9.11
N ARG A 15 5.01 -14.98 -9.23
CA ARG A 15 5.29 -14.03 -8.17
C ARG A 15 4.00 -13.32 -7.80
N ALA A 16 3.61 -13.45 -6.55
CA ALA A 16 2.43 -12.78 -5.99
C ALA A 16 2.85 -11.61 -5.10
N CYS A 17 2.14 -10.52 -5.16
CA CYS A 17 2.22 -9.42 -4.22
C CYS A 17 0.85 -9.27 -3.57
N ILE A 18 0.79 -9.42 -2.25
CA ILE A 18 -0.45 -9.38 -1.49
C ILE A 18 -0.37 -8.29 -0.45
N VAL A 19 -1.45 -7.57 -0.29
CA VAL A 19 -1.65 -6.59 0.78
C VAL A 19 -2.70 -7.15 1.72
N VAL A 20 -2.44 -7.08 3.02
CA VAL A 20 -3.38 -7.45 4.08
C VAL A 20 -3.69 -6.24 4.94
N GLY A 21 -4.90 -6.13 5.44
CA GLY A 21 -5.32 -5.05 6.32
C GLY A 21 -6.61 -5.40 7.06
N ASP A 22 -6.84 -4.72 8.16
CA ASP A 22 -8.00 -4.92 9.04
C ASP A 22 -9.05 -3.81 8.94
N HIS A 23 -8.87 -2.85 8.04
CA HIS A 23 -9.68 -1.63 7.90
C HIS A 23 -9.70 -0.73 9.16
N LYS A 24 -8.77 -0.95 10.09
CA LYS A 24 -8.68 -0.22 11.37
C LYS A 24 -7.30 0.42 11.59
N GLY A 25 -6.60 0.74 10.51
CA GLY A 25 -5.31 1.38 10.58
C GLY A 25 -4.13 0.42 10.64
N ARG A 26 -4.31 -0.85 10.31
CA ARG A 26 -3.22 -1.81 10.15
C ARG A 26 -3.19 -2.33 8.74
N VAL A 27 -2.01 -2.28 8.11
CA VAL A 27 -1.80 -2.76 6.75
C VAL A 27 -0.41 -3.36 6.63
N GLY A 28 -0.27 -4.41 5.84
CA GLY A 28 1.00 -5.05 5.56
C GLY A 28 1.09 -5.52 4.13
N GLU A 29 2.29 -5.64 3.60
CA GLU A 29 2.54 -6.15 2.27
C GLU A 29 3.50 -7.33 2.32
N GLY A 30 3.30 -8.26 1.39
CA GLY A 30 4.21 -9.38 1.21
C GLY A 30 4.30 -9.79 -0.24
N THR A 31 5.49 -10.21 -0.64
CA THR A 31 5.74 -10.76 -1.96
C THR A 31 6.23 -12.20 -1.84
N GLY A 32 5.58 -13.11 -2.54
CA GLY A 32 5.97 -14.52 -2.59
C GLY A 32 6.27 -15.00 -4.00
N LYS A 33 7.19 -15.92 -4.13
CA LYS A 33 7.50 -16.61 -5.39
C LYS A 33 7.28 -18.11 -5.20
N GLY A 34 6.64 -18.76 -6.16
CA GLY A 34 6.36 -20.19 -6.15
C GLY A 34 6.30 -20.78 -7.54
N LYS A 35 6.34 -22.10 -7.62
CA LYS A 35 6.10 -22.82 -8.88
C LYS A 35 4.65 -22.67 -9.32
N ASP A 36 3.73 -22.70 -8.35
CA ASP A 36 2.29 -22.48 -8.54
C ASP A 36 1.83 -21.16 -7.94
N VAL A 37 0.70 -20.65 -8.41
CA VAL A 37 0.06 -19.44 -7.91
C VAL A 37 -0.30 -19.58 -6.44
N GLN A 38 -0.85 -20.71 -6.03
CA GLN A 38 -1.24 -20.98 -4.64
C GLN A 38 -0.04 -20.90 -3.70
N MET A 39 1.06 -21.58 -4.03
CA MET A 39 2.30 -21.51 -3.24
C MET A 39 2.87 -20.10 -3.14
N ALA A 40 2.80 -19.34 -4.24
CA ALA A 40 3.26 -17.94 -4.26
C ALA A 40 2.38 -17.06 -3.34
N MET A 41 1.07 -17.25 -3.38
CA MET A 41 0.11 -16.52 -2.54
C MET A 41 0.29 -16.84 -1.05
N GLU A 42 0.41 -18.11 -0.67
CA GLU A 42 0.62 -18.51 0.73
C GLU A 42 1.87 -17.88 1.32
N LYS A 43 2.98 -17.92 0.58
CA LYS A 43 4.23 -17.25 0.98
C LYS A 43 4.04 -15.75 1.11
N ALA A 44 3.35 -15.11 0.17
CA ALA A 44 3.09 -13.68 0.20
C ALA A 44 2.21 -13.27 1.40
N VAL A 45 1.15 -14.03 1.70
CA VAL A 45 0.28 -13.80 2.87
C VAL A 45 1.06 -13.92 4.17
N ARG A 46 1.89 -14.98 4.31
CA ARG A 46 2.73 -15.17 5.49
C ARG A 46 3.67 -14.00 5.73
N LEU A 47 4.30 -13.50 4.68
CA LEU A 47 5.18 -12.32 4.76
C LEU A 47 4.39 -11.04 5.03
N ALA A 48 3.23 -10.86 4.39
CA ALA A 48 2.39 -9.69 4.61
C ALA A 48 1.94 -9.59 6.09
N LYS A 49 1.56 -10.72 6.71
CA LYS A 49 1.20 -10.77 8.14
C LYS A 49 2.38 -10.42 9.06
N LYS A 50 3.61 -10.78 8.68
CA LYS A 50 4.82 -10.40 9.44
C LYS A 50 5.17 -8.93 9.33
N HIS A 51 4.84 -8.29 8.21
CA HIS A 51 5.18 -6.91 7.91
C HIS A 51 4.01 -5.94 8.14
N VAL A 52 3.08 -6.29 9.00
CA VAL A 52 1.96 -5.40 9.34
C VAL A 52 2.47 -4.17 10.08
N VAL A 53 2.04 -3.01 9.63
CA VAL A 53 2.37 -1.70 10.20
C VAL A 53 1.09 -1.03 10.67
N ARG A 54 1.15 -0.38 11.82
CA ARG A 54 0.08 0.47 12.32
C ARG A 54 0.27 1.89 11.79
N ILE A 55 -0.80 2.49 11.29
CA ILE A 55 -0.83 3.84 10.76
C ILE A 55 -1.80 4.73 11.53
N ASN A 56 -1.48 6.00 11.59
CA ASN A 56 -2.31 7.00 12.25
C ASN A 56 -3.36 7.54 11.28
N LEU A 57 -4.61 7.26 11.53
CA LEU A 57 -5.74 7.77 10.75
C LEU A 57 -6.39 8.95 11.48
N ALA A 58 -7.03 9.83 10.71
CA ALA A 58 -7.87 10.91 11.20
C ALA A 58 -9.32 10.66 10.78
N GLY A 59 -10.04 9.82 11.54
CA GLY A 59 -11.37 9.38 11.19
C GLY A 59 -11.38 8.56 9.88
N VAL A 60 -12.06 9.06 8.87
CA VAL A 60 -12.19 8.40 7.54
C VAL A 60 -11.08 8.78 6.55
N THR A 61 -10.17 9.65 6.94
CA THR A 61 -9.09 10.18 6.09
C THR A 61 -7.73 10.13 6.79
N ILE A 62 -6.71 10.63 6.14
CA ILE A 62 -5.37 10.79 6.71
C ILE A 62 -5.20 12.17 7.37
N PRO A 63 -4.33 12.31 8.40
CA PRO A 63 -4.18 13.58 9.14
C PRO A 63 -3.61 14.73 8.31
N HIS A 64 -2.70 14.46 7.38
CA HIS A 64 -2.01 15.49 6.60
C HIS A 64 -1.51 14.94 5.26
N ARG A 65 -1.14 15.85 4.36
CA ARG A 65 -0.46 15.49 3.13
C ARG A 65 0.87 14.79 3.42
N ILE A 66 1.12 13.71 2.70
CA ILE A 66 2.35 12.95 2.82
C ILE A 66 2.88 12.56 1.44
N GLU A 67 4.18 12.45 1.36
CA GLU A 67 4.89 12.03 0.17
C GLU A 67 6.00 11.04 0.55
N ALA A 68 6.13 9.98 -0.21
CA ALA A 68 7.24 9.04 -0.07
C ALA A 68 7.71 8.54 -1.43
N ARG A 69 8.98 8.17 -1.46
CA ARG A 69 9.60 7.58 -2.63
C ARG A 69 10.17 6.20 -2.26
N TYR A 70 9.90 5.24 -3.11
CA TYR A 70 10.55 3.93 -3.04
C TYR A 70 11.08 3.57 -4.42
N LYS A 71 12.41 3.48 -4.55
CA LYS A 71 13.10 3.31 -5.85
C LYS A 71 12.67 4.40 -6.86
N ALA A 72 12.20 3.98 -8.03
CA ALA A 72 11.74 4.90 -9.09
C ALA A 72 10.30 5.41 -8.91
N THR A 73 9.58 4.95 -7.89
CA THR A 73 8.19 5.32 -7.67
C THR A 73 8.07 6.34 -6.54
N ARG A 74 7.38 7.45 -6.82
CA ARG A 74 7.01 8.48 -5.86
C ARG A 74 5.50 8.53 -5.74
N VAL A 75 4.99 8.55 -4.51
CA VAL A 75 3.56 8.62 -4.22
C VAL A 75 3.30 9.82 -3.33
N ILE A 76 2.30 10.60 -3.70
CA ILE A 76 1.78 11.72 -2.90
C ILE A 76 0.36 11.36 -2.51
N ILE A 77 0.03 11.48 -1.23
CA ILE A 77 -1.31 11.24 -0.70
C ILE A 77 -1.75 12.49 0.05
N LYS A 78 -2.96 12.95 -0.25
CA LYS A 78 -3.58 14.12 0.39
C LYS A 78 -4.87 13.69 1.07
N PRO A 79 -5.22 14.29 2.24
CA PRO A 79 -6.52 14.10 2.83
C PRO A 79 -7.62 14.67 1.92
N ALA A 80 -8.80 14.10 2.00
CA ALA A 80 -9.98 14.55 1.27
C ALA A 80 -11.18 14.66 2.23
N PRO A 81 -12.16 15.51 1.94
CA PRO A 81 -13.36 15.62 2.76
C PRO A 81 -14.14 14.30 2.77
N PRO A 82 -14.87 13.98 3.86
CA PRO A 82 -15.72 12.80 3.91
C PRO A 82 -16.69 12.74 2.74
N GLY A 83 -16.88 11.55 2.18
CA GLY A 83 -17.76 11.33 1.02
C GLY A 83 -17.08 11.48 -0.35
N SER A 84 -15.84 11.97 -0.41
CA SER A 84 -15.08 12.08 -1.68
C SER A 84 -14.62 10.72 -2.24
N GLY A 85 -14.54 9.71 -1.39
CA GLY A 85 -14.02 8.40 -1.74
C GLY A 85 -12.52 8.40 -2.00
N LEU A 86 -12.01 7.30 -2.52
CA LEU A 86 -10.60 7.12 -2.86
C LEU A 86 -10.34 7.48 -4.32
N ILE A 87 -9.74 8.64 -4.55
CA ILE A 87 -9.29 9.09 -5.89
C ILE A 87 -7.81 8.75 -6.04
N CYS A 88 -7.54 7.50 -6.38
CA CYS A 88 -6.20 6.92 -6.32
C CYS A 88 -5.95 5.94 -7.46
N GLY A 89 -4.68 5.73 -7.81
CA GLY A 89 -4.28 4.63 -8.68
C GLY A 89 -4.58 3.27 -8.05
N GLY A 90 -4.83 2.23 -8.85
CA GLY A 90 -5.30 0.93 -8.38
C GLY A 90 -4.50 0.31 -7.24
N ALA A 91 -3.16 0.29 -7.33
CA ALA A 91 -2.31 -0.26 -6.28
C ALA A 91 -2.36 0.56 -4.97
N VAL A 92 -2.37 1.90 -5.08
CA VAL A 92 -2.50 2.80 -3.92
C VAL A 92 -3.89 2.66 -3.29
N ARG A 93 -4.93 2.59 -4.11
CA ARG A 93 -6.31 2.39 -3.65
C ARG A 93 -6.46 1.11 -2.82
N THR A 94 -5.89 0.00 -3.27
CA THR A 94 -5.94 -1.27 -2.54
C THR A 94 -5.32 -1.14 -1.15
N VAL A 95 -4.16 -0.50 -1.04
CA VAL A 95 -3.49 -0.28 0.25
C VAL A 95 -4.33 0.62 1.17
N LEU A 96 -4.83 1.74 0.66
CA LEU A 96 -5.63 2.68 1.45
C LEU A 96 -6.96 2.08 1.90
N ALA A 97 -7.65 1.36 1.04
CA ALA A 97 -8.90 0.69 1.37
C ALA A 97 -8.72 -0.33 2.48
N LEU A 98 -7.70 -1.19 2.39
CA LEU A 98 -7.38 -2.18 3.43
C LEU A 98 -6.88 -1.56 4.72
N ALA A 99 -6.28 -0.38 4.66
CA ALA A 99 -5.88 0.39 5.84
C ALA A 99 -7.06 1.03 6.57
N GLY A 100 -8.22 1.14 5.93
CA GLY A 100 -9.41 1.75 6.50
C GLY A 100 -9.58 3.23 6.15
N VAL A 101 -8.86 3.73 5.15
CA VAL A 101 -9.05 5.09 4.62
C VAL A 101 -10.21 5.08 3.63
N GLU A 102 -11.22 5.88 3.88
CA GLU A 102 -12.41 5.98 3.02
C GLU A 102 -12.33 7.14 2.04
N SER A 103 -11.65 8.22 2.42
CA SER A 103 -11.54 9.43 1.61
C SER A 103 -10.11 9.94 1.56
N ALA A 104 -9.49 9.87 0.39
CA ALA A 104 -8.17 10.42 0.14
C ALA A 104 -7.95 10.61 -1.37
N SER A 105 -7.05 11.52 -1.70
CA SER A 105 -6.60 11.73 -3.07
C SER A 105 -5.11 11.40 -3.17
N SER A 106 -4.71 10.66 -4.19
CA SER A 106 -3.30 10.35 -4.41
C SER A 106 -2.87 10.44 -5.86
N LYS A 107 -1.59 10.69 -6.05
CA LYS A 107 -0.95 10.66 -7.36
C LYS A 107 0.37 9.88 -7.26
N LYS A 108 0.55 8.99 -8.21
CA LYS A 108 1.80 8.24 -8.38
C LYS A 108 2.60 8.84 -9.53
N PHE A 109 3.91 8.96 -9.33
CA PHE A 109 4.87 9.38 -10.34
C PHE A 109 5.96 8.34 -10.52
N GLY A 110 6.52 8.25 -11.71
CA GLY A 110 7.65 7.36 -12.02
C GLY A 110 7.23 5.94 -12.34
N GLY A 111 7.92 4.97 -11.79
CA GLY A 111 7.85 3.57 -12.17
C GLY A 111 6.47 2.95 -12.30
N LYS A 112 6.30 2.10 -13.30
CA LYS A 112 5.03 1.39 -13.56
C LYS A 112 4.83 0.14 -12.69
N ASN A 113 5.84 -0.28 -11.93
CA ASN A 113 5.81 -1.50 -11.13
C ASN A 113 4.85 -1.37 -9.94
N LYS A 114 3.85 -2.24 -9.89
CA LYS A 114 2.84 -2.26 -8.82
C LYS A 114 3.43 -2.56 -7.44
N ILE A 115 4.44 -3.43 -7.37
CA ILE A 115 5.11 -3.80 -6.09
C ILE A 115 5.82 -2.58 -5.49
N THR A 116 6.56 -1.82 -6.29
CA THR A 116 7.21 -0.60 -5.82
C THR A 116 6.21 0.47 -5.41
N THR A 117 5.06 0.54 -6.11
CA THR A 117 3.96 1.45 -5.75
C THR A 117 3.36 1.10 -4.39
N VAL A 118 3.08 -0.18 -4.14
CA VAL A 118 2.56 -0.65 -2.84
C VAL A 118 3.55 -0.30 -1.72
N ARG A 119 4.82 -0.59 -1.90
CA ARG A 119 5.87 -0.27 -0.91
C ARG A 119 6.01 1.22 -0.66
N ALA A 120 6.02 2.04 -1.72
CA ALA A 120 6.06 3.50 -1.59
C ALA A 120 4.85 4.02 -0.80
N THR A 121 3.66 3.46 -1.03
CA THR A 121 2.44 3.82 -0.30
C THR A 121 2.55 3.47 1.19
N ILE A 122 3.02 2.28 1.52
CA ILE A 122 3.21 1.86 2.92
C ILE A 122 4.29 2.71 3.61
N GLU A 123 5.38 3.02 2.94
CA GLU A 123 6.40 3.95 3.47
C GLU A 123 5.83 5.36 3.72
N ALA A 124 4.97 5.85 2.84
CA ALA A 124 4.25 7.10 3.07
C ALA A 124 3.38 7.01 4.32
N LEU A 125 2.58 5.97 4.45
CA LEU A 125 1.67 5.78 5.58
C LEU A 125 2.40 5.62 6.93
N LYS A 126 3.59 5.03 6.95
CA LYS A 126 4.43 4.94 8.15
C LYS A 126 4.87 6.31 8.69
N GLN A 127 5.01 7.29 7.82
CA GLN A 127 5.46 8.63 8.16
C GLN A 127 4.31 9.53 8.67
N LEU A 128 3.07 9.04 8.67
CA LEU A 128 1.93 9.79 9.17
C LEU A 128 2.07 10.08 10.66
N ARG A 129 1.99 11.36 11.00
CA ARG A 129 1.94 11.82 12.38
C ARG A 129 0.50 11.75 12.90
N PRO A 130 0.27 11.51 14.20
CA PRO A 130 -1.08 11.56 14.75
C PRO A 130 -1.69 12.94 14.49
N ALA A 131 -3.00 12.96 14.24
CA ALA A 131 -3.72 14.20 14.10
C ALA A 131 -3.52 15.04 15.37
N ARG A 132 -3.01 16.27 15.23
CA ARG A 132 -3.06 17.25 16.33
C ARG A 132 -4.56 17.39 16.67
N GLN A 133 -4.91 17.14 17.91
CA GLN A 133 -6.22 17.54 18.39
C GLN A 133 -6.33 19.04 18.06
N ALA A 134 -7.24 19.39 17.17
CA ALA A 134 -7.54 20.78 16.92
C ALA A 134 -7.93 21.37 18.28
N ALA A 135 -7.18 22.39 18.72
CA ALA A 135 -7.60 23.13 19.89
C ALA A 135 -9.08 23.52 19.69
N PRO A 136 -9.94 23.35 20.70
CA PRO A 136 -11.33 23.76 20.56
C PRO A 136 -11.36 25.21 20.08
N PRO A 137 -12.26 25.58 19.16
CA PRO A 137 -12.33 26.95 18.69
C PRO A 137 -12.50 27.84 19.92
N VAL A 138 -11.58 28.78 20.04
CA VAL A 138 -11.67 29.82 21.07
C VAL A 138 -12.96 30.56 20.81
N ALA A 139 -13.90 30.41 21.72
CA ALA A 139 -15.18 31.10 21.64
C ALA A 139 -14.99 32.63 21.72
#